data_9a110c5be36678a29ee0b708bd6155de
#
_entry.id   9a110c5be36678a29ee0b708bd6155de
#
_cell.length_a   1.000
_cell.length_b   1.000
_cell.length_c   1.000
_cell.angle_alpha   90.00
_cell.angle_beta   90.00
_cell.angle_gamma   90.00
#
_symmetry.space_group_name_H-M   'P 1'
#
loop_
_entity.id
_entity.type
_entity.pdbx_description
1 polymer ?
#
loop_
_entity_poly.entity_id
_entity_poly.type
_entity_poly.pdbx_seq_one_letter_code
_entity_poly.pdbx_strand_id
1 'polypeptide(L)'
;SFPVNASEIEQNNRFKKGWTTTSLNVRKKPSTKSKVLDVLPFNTKVKFIKENKNWLKIKYKNKYAYVYKQYISKKKIKYDLYSVPEYSGYKSWMPYTAITSISSPQYLLQNEYAYTGTYGIRQINGRFCVAIGSHFTEDIGQYFDLILENGTVIPCILADQKADEDTDSDGIFTLHNGCATEFIVDTSNLNYAAKRDGDISSCCEEWDSPVEQIKVYEKNILE
;
A
#
# COMPACT_ATOMS: atom_id res chain seq x y z
N SER A 1 -12.41 6.14 39.64
CA SER A 1 -13.11 6.13 38.34
C SER A 1 -14.02 7.34 38.28
N PHE A 2 -13.73 8.29 37.40
CA PHE A 2 -14.61 9.44 37.19
C PHE A 2 -15.87 8.97 36.44
N PRO A 3 -17.07 9.45 36.79
CA PRO A 3 -18.30 9.10 36.10
C PRO A 3 -18.24 9.64 34.64
N VAL A 4 -18.41 8.76 33.66
CA VAL A 4 -18.56 9.15 32.26
C VAL A 4 -19.87 9.93 32.13
N ASN A 5 -19.80 11.17 31.67
CA ASN A 5 -20.92 12.07 31.55
C ASN A 5 -21.95 11.57 30.54
N ALA A 6 -23.24 11.57 30.83
CA ALA A 6 -24.31 11.08 29.96
C ALA A 6 -24.27 11.73 28.54
N SER A 7 -23.86 12.99 28.45
CA SER A 7 -23.68 13.70 27.18
C SER A 7 -22.54 13.14 26.33
N GLU A 8 -21.49 12.56 26.93
CA GLU A 8 -20.40 11.89 26.19
C GLU A 8 -20.83 10.52 25.67
N ILE A 9 -21.70 9.82 26.40
CA ILE A 9 -22.26 8.54 25.97
C ILE A 9 -23.21 8.75 24.78
N GLU A 10 -24.08 9.76 24.82
CA GLU A 10 -24.95 10.11 23.69
C GLU A 10 -24.21 10.59 22.47
N GLN A 11 -23.13 11.37 22.62
CA GLN A 11 -22.27 11.77 21.49
C GLN A 11 -21.53 10.59 20.89
N ASN A 12 -21.06 9.63 21.71
CA ASN A 12 -20.38 8.42 21.22
C ASN A 12 -21.33 7.49 20.44
N ASN A 13 -22.62 7.43 20.77
CA ASN A 13 -23.62 6.63 20.07
C ASN A 13 -23.98 7.18 18.67
N ARG A 14 -23.63 8.44 18.35
CA ARG A 14 -23.85 9.04 17.03
C ARG A 14 -22.73 8.69 16.02
N PHE A 15 -21.54 8.24 16.49
CA PHE A 15 -20.44 7.93 15.62
C PHE A 15 -20.59 6.55 14.96
N LYS A 16 -20.60 6.53 13.64
CA LYS A 16 -20.54 5.32 12.82
C LYS A 16 -19.09 4.87 12.67
N LYS A 17 -18.88 3.59 12.33
CA LYS A 17 -17.57 3.02 12.02
C LYS A 17 -17.43 2.84 10.52
N GLY A 18 -16.21 3.04 10.01
CA GLY A 18 -15.85 2.77 8.63
C GLY A 18 -14.34 2.57 8.49
N TRP A 19 -13.89 2.30 7.29
CA TRP A 19 -12.50 2.03 6.96
C TRP A 19 -12.09 2.81 5.72
N THR A 20 -10.88 3.31 5.70
CA THR A 20 -10.31 4.00 4.55
C THR A 20 -10.12 3.04 3.39
N THR A 21 -10.48 3.44 2.17
CA THR A 21 -10.32 2.66 0.93
C THR A 21 -9.06 3.02 0.15
N THR A 22 -8.31 3.99 0.64
CA THR A 22 -7.02 4.45 0.12
C THR A 22 -6.27 5.18 1.24
N SER A 23 -5.03 5.62 1.00
CA SER A 23 -4.39 6.61 1.86
C SER A 23 -5.21 7.90 1.83
N LEU A 24 -5.66 8.38 3.00
CA LEU A 24 -6.68 9.41 3.10
C LEU A 24 -6.22 10.60 3.91
N ASN A 25 -6.24 11.78 3.30
CA ASN A 25 -5.92 13.04 3.96
C ASN A 25 -6.93 13.37 5.07
N VAL A 26 -6.40 13.63 6.27
CA VAL A 26 -7.13 14.23 7.39
C VAL A 26 -6.95 15.74 7.33
N ARG A 27 -8.04 16.49 7.25
CA ARG A 27 -8.00 17.94 7.02
C ARG A 27 -8.60 18.74 8.16
N LYS A 28 -8.08 19.96 8.34
CA LYS A 28 -8.55 20.90 9.40
C LYS A 28 -10.00 21.37 9.18
N LYS A 29 -10.46 21.47 7.93
CA LYS A 29 -11.81 21.90 7.52
C LYS A 29 -12.34 20.98 6.43
N PRO A 30 -13.66 20.89 6.22
CA PRO A 30 -14.27 20.06 5.17
C PRO A 30 -14.11 20.70 3.78
N SER A 31 -12.86 20.81 3.32
CA SER A 31 -12.47 21.41 2.04
C SER A 31 -11.15 20.80 1.54
N THR A 32 -11.06 20.56 0.23
CA THR A 32 -9.83 20.10 -0.43
C THR A 32 -8.69 21.13 -0.37
N LYS A 33 -9.02 22.40 -0.19
CA LYS A 33 -8.06 23.52 -0.01
C LYS A 33 -7.59 23.66 1.44
N SER A 34 -8.21 22.94 2.39
CA SER A 34 -7.85 23.02 3.80
C SER A 34 -6.52 22.32 4.08
N LYS A 35 -5.79 22.83 5.10
CA LYS A 35 -4.55 22.21 5.58
C LYS A 35 -4.75 20.72 5.88
N VAL A 36 -3.87 19.90 5.34
CA VAL A 36 -3.73 18.48 5.70
C VAL A 36 -3.03 18.40 7.05
N LEU A 37 -3.65 17.71 7.99
CA LEU A 37 -3.12 17.49 9.34
C LEU A 37 -2.37 16.17 9.46
N ASP A 38 -2.82 15.17 8.68
CA ASP A 38 -2.27 13.81 8.67
C ASP A 38 -2.77 13.05 7.45
N VAL A 39 -2.20 11.86 7.21
CA VAL A 39 -2.66 10.90 6.22
C VAL A 39 -2.95 9.57 6.90
N LEU A 40 -4.20 9.11 6.84
CA LEU A 40 -4.55 7.77 7.32
C LEU A 40 -4.15 6.73 6.28
N PRO A 41 -3.48 5.65 6.68
CA PRO A 41 -3.20 4.52 5.79
C PRO A 41 -4.47 3.87 5.24
N PHE A 42 -4.34 3.15 4.14
CA PHE A 42 -5.36 2.27 3.60
C PHE A 42 -5.88 1.28 4.67
N ASN A 43 -7.18 0.96 4.62
CA ASN A 43 -7.87 0.02 5.52
C ASN A 43 -7.80 0.38 7.01
N THR A 44 -7.65 1.67 7.32
CA THR A 44 -7.65 2.20 8.68
C THR A 44 -9.08 2.42 9.17
N LYS A 45 -9.39 1.93 10.37
CA LYS A 45 -10.69 2.13 11.01
C LYS A 45 -10.84 3.57 11.49
N VAL A 46 -11.95 4.19 11.16
CA VAL A 46 -12.33 5.52 11.62
C VAL A 46 -13.71 5.53 12.24
N LYS A 47 -13.90 6.40 13.25
CA LYS A 47 -15.22 6.74 13.81
C LYS A 47 -15.61 8.10 13.26
N PHE A 48 -16.80 8.20 12.68
CA PHE A 48 -17.25 9.41 11.98
C PHE A 48 -18.73 9.72 12.16
N ILE A 49 -19.06 10.99 11.99
CA ILE A 49 -20.41 11.48 11.75
C ILE A 49 -20.45 12.22 10.42
N LYS A 50 -21.63 12.31 9.79
CA LYS A 50 -21.81 13.08 8.56
C LYS A 50 -21.66 14.57 8.86
N GLU A 51 -20.77 15.24 8.14
CA GLU A 51 -20.65 16.70 8.15
C GLU A 51 -21.53 17.34 7.08
N ASN A 52 -21.35 16.91 5.82
CA ASN A 52 -22.15 17.35 4.69
C ASN A 52 -22.21 16.28 3.59
N LYS A 53 -22.59 16.64 2.36
CA LYS A 53 -22.70 15.70 1.24
C LYS A 53 -21.41 14.92 0.97
N ASN A 54 -20.25 15.57 1.06
CA ASN A 54 -18.96 15.05 0.62
C ASN A 54 -17.99 14.78 1.77
N TRP A 55 -18.25 15.28 2.98
CA TRP A 55 -17.31 15.24 4.10
C TRP A 55 -17.88 14.54 5.30
N LEU A 56 -16.99 13.85 6.00
CA LEU A 56 -17.23 13.25 7.31
C LEU A 56 -16.35 13.94 8.34
N LYS A 57 -16.91 14.17 9.52
CA LYS A 57 -16.22 14.66 10.71
C LYS A 57 -15.73 13.46 11.52
N ILE A 58 -14.47 13.42 11.87
CA ILE A 58 -13.83 12.37 12.64
C ILE A 58 -13.22 12.91 13.95
N LYS A 59 -13.07 12.07 14.96
CA LYS A 59 -12.23 12.37 16.12
C LYS A 59 -10.78 12.09 15.76
N TYR A 60 -9.92 13.10 15.90
CA TYR A 60 -8.50 13.02 15.60
C TYR A 60 -7.69 13.75 16.68
N LYS A 61 -6.81 13.03 17.41
CA LYS A 61 -5.95 13.61 18.48
C LYS A 61 -6.68 14.61 19.37
N ASN A 62 -7.77 14.18 20.00
CA ASN A 62 -8.62 14.98 20.90
C ASN A 62 -9.31 16.20 20.27
N LYS A 63 -9.32 16.30 18.94
CA LYS A 63 -9.99 17.36 18.16
C LYS A 63 -10.89 16.74 17.11
N TYR A 64 -11.69 17.58 16.46
CA TYR A 64 -12.39 17.19 15.24
C TYR A 64 -11.55 17.54 14.02
N ALA A 65 -11.58 16.64 13.04
CA ALA A 65 -10.99 16.83 11.72
C ALA A 65 -11.91 16.22 10.66
N TYR A 66 -11.54 16.34 9.40
CA TYR A 66 -12.43 16.02 8.29
C TYR A 66 -11.74 15.14 7.27
N VAL A 67 -12.48 14.15 6.77
CA VAL A 67 -12.06 13.25 5.70
C VAL A 67 -13.11 13.23 4.58
N TYR A 68 -12.68 12.95 3.35
CA TYR A 68 -13.59 12.90 2.21
C TYR A 68 -14.37 11.58 2.24
N LYS A 69 -15.71 11.69 2.20
CA LYS A 69 -16.64 10.57 2.40
C LYS A 69 -16.47 9.44 1.39
N GLN A 70 -16.14 9.76 0.13
CA GLN A 70 -15.97 8.81 -0.96
C GLN A 70 -14.96 7.69 -0.62
N TYR A 71 -13.98 8.00 0.21
CA TYR A 71 -12.90 7.09 0.58
C TYR A 71 -13.12 6.35 1.91
N ILE A 72 -14.37 6.28 2.37
CA ILE A 72 -14.75 5.52 3.56
C ILE A 72 -15.74 4.43 3.20
N SER A 73 -15.35 3.18 3.45
CA SER A 73 -16.20 1.99 3.34
C SER A 73 -16.86 1.64 4.67
N LYS A 74 -18.05 1.04 4.63
CA LYS A 74 -18.70 0.47 5.83
C LYS A 74 -18.09 -0.87 6.26
N LYS A 75 -17.38 -1.55 5.36
CA LYS A 75 -16.76 -2.85 5.60
C LYS A 75 -15.23 -2.73 5.57
N LYS A 76 -14.57 -3.41 6.50
CA LYS A 76 -13.13 -3.63 6.46
C LYS A 76 -12.81 -4.52 5.26
N ILE A 77 -11.76 -4.19 4.52
CA ILE A 77 -11.24 -5.06 3.45
C ILE A 77 -10.54 -6.23 4.13
N LYS A 78 -10.92 -7.44 3.77
CA LYS A 78 -10.28 -8.64 4.26
C LYS A 78 -8.89 -8.81 3.66
N TYR A 79 -8.08 -9.61 4.30
CA TYR A 79 -6.73 -9.94 3.84
C TYR A 79 -6.30 -11.33 4.34
N ASP A 80 -5.39 -11.92 3.61
CA ASP A 80 -4.60 -13.08 4.02
C ASP A 80 -3.20 -12.63 4.40
N LEU A 81 -2.59 -13.31 5.37
CA LEU A 81 -1.25 -13.01 5.86
C LEU A 81 -0.35 -14.23 5.63
N TYR A 82 0.71 -14.00 4.85
CA TYR A 82 1.70 -15.03 4.50
C TYR A 82 3.03 -14.71 5.17
N SER A 83 3.68 -15.72 5.74
CA SER A 83 5.06 -15.61 6.20
C SER A 83 6.02 -15.80 5.04
N VAL A 84 7.11 -15.05 5.04
CA VAL A 84 8.23 -15.23 4.10
C VAL A 84 9.35 -15.94 4.84
N PRO A 85 9.90 -17.05 4.33
CA PRO A 85 11.04 -17.70 4.93
C PRO A 85 12.26 -16.78 5.03
N GLU A 86 13.16 -17.04 5.96
CA GLU A 86 14.38 -16.26 6.16
C GLU A 86 15.24 -16.24 4.88
N TYR A 87 15.71 -15.05 4.50
CA TYR A 87 16.57 -14.81 3.34
C TYR A 87 17.41 -13.54 3.53
N SER A 88 18.24 -13.18 2.55
CA SER A 88 19.18 -12.04 2.63
C SER A 88 18.51 -10.65 2.79
N GLY A 89 17.23 -10.54 2.50
CA GLY A 89 16.53 -9.25 2.47
C GLY A 89 16.67 -8.46 1.16
N TYR A 90 17.44 -8.99 0.21
CA TYR A 90 17.64 -8.36 -1.11
C TYR A 90 16.31 -8.12 -1.83
N LYS A 91 16.16 -6.92 -2.39
CA LYS A 91 14.99 -6.48 -3.16
C LYS A 91 15.42 -6.05 -4.55
N SER A 92 15.17 -6.88 -5.55
CA SER A 92 15.52 -6.58 -6.92
C SER A 92 14.60 -5.51 -7.54
N TRP A 93 14.96 -5.05 -8.73
CA TRP A 93 14.14 -4.15 -9.53
C TRP A 93 14.25 -4.44 -11.02
N MET A 94 13.23 -4.07 -11.76
CA MET A 94 13.20 -4.13 -13.22
C MET A 94 12.65 -2.82 -13.81
N PRO A 95 13.09 -2.41 -15.01
CA PRO A 95 12.53 -1.24 -15.65
C PRO A 95 11.09 -1.50 -16.13
N TYR A 96 10.17 -0.54 -15.91
CA TYR A 96 8.79 -0.67 -16.38
C TYR A 96 8.69 -0.82 -17.91
N THR A 97 9.68 -0.35 -18.64
CA THR A 97 9.78 -0.47 -20.10
C THR A 97 10.02 -1.90 -20.59
N ALA A 98 10.40 -2.82 -19.69
CA ALA A 98 10.49 -4.25 -20.00
C ALA A 98 9.12 -4.93 -20.14
N ILE A 99 8.05 -4.30 -19.63
CA ILE A 99 6.67 -4.77 -19.78
C ILE A 99 6.15 -4.30 -21.15
N THR A 100 6.23 -5.15 -22.15
CA THR A 100 6.00 -4.80 -23.56
C THR A 100 4.73 -5.40 -24.16
N SER A 101 4.11 -6.38 -23.51
CA SER A 101 2.90 -7.05 -24.01
C SER A 101 1.69 -6.12 -23.87
N ILE A 102 1.32 -5.42 -24.94
CA ILE A 102 0.27 -4.39 -24.97
C ILE A 102 -1.12 -4.87 -24.55
N SER A 103 -1.38 -6.17 -24.64
CA SER A 103 -2.66 -6.79 -24.24
C SER A 103 -2.66 -7.29 -22.79
N SER A 104 -1.53 -7.20 -22.07
CA SER A 104 -1.42 -7.68 -20.70
C SER A 104 -1.99 -6.68 -19.68
N PRO A 105 -2.54 -7.16 -18.56
CA PRO A 105 -2.96 -6.29 -17.47
C PRO A 105 -1.78 -5.52 -16.86
N GLN A 106 -0.56 -6.08 -16.88
CA GLN A 106 0.66 -5.40 -16.44
C GLN A 106 0.95 -4.15 -17.28
N TYR A 107 0.85 -4.27 -18.61
CA TYR A 107 1.03 -3.14 -19.53
C TYR A 107 -0.05 -2.08 -19.29
N LEU A 108 -1.32 -2.49 -19.13
CA LEU A 108 -2.41 -1.60 -18.80
C LEU A 108 -2.13 -0.81 -17.51
N LEU A 109 -1.67 -1.49 -16.45
CA LEU A 109 -1.33 -0.82 -15.20
C LEU A 109 -0.24 0.23 -15.37
N GLN A 110 0.83 -0.09 -16.10
CA GLN A 110 1.95 0.83 -16.29
C GLN A 110 1.60 2.05 -17.14
N ASN A 111 0.73 1.91 -18.14
CA ASN A 111 0.45 2.97 -19.10
C ASN A 111 -0.77 3.83 -18.75
N GLU A 112 -1.78 3.26 -18.07
CA GLU A 112 -3.03 3.97 -17.76
C GLU A 112 -3.13 4.42 -16.30
N TYR A 113 -2.45 3.73 -15.37
CA TYR A 113 -2.62 3.96 -13.92
C TYR A 113 -1.35 4.42 -13.22
N ALA A 114 -0.19 3.91 -13.63
CA ALA A 114 1.05 4.14 -12.92
C ALA A 114 1.71 5.47 -13.27
N TYR A 115 2.40 6.02 -12.29
CA TYR A 115 3.27 7.18 -12.42
C TYR A 115 4.62 6.90 -11.76
N THR A 116 5.66 7.64 -12.15
CA THR A 116 6.95 7.58 -11.47
C THR A 116 6.84 8.37 -10.16
N GLY A 117 7.00 7.66 -9.04
CA GLY A 117 6.83 8.20 -7.70
C GLY A 117 8.12 8.27 -6.88
N THR A 118 7.98 8.06 -5.58
CA THR A 118 9.09 8.10 -4.63
C THR A 118 10.22 7.15 -5.04
N TYR A 119 11.45 7.61 -4.93
CA TYR A 119 12.69 6.90 -5.30
C TYR A 119 12.80 6.48 -6.78
N GLY A 120 11.93 6.99 -7.67
CA GLY A 120 11.87 6.55 -9.06
C GLY A 120 11.17 5.22 -9.26
N ILE A 121 10.49 4.71 -8.25
CA ILE A 121 9.68 3.49 -8.33
C ILE A 121 8.31 3.84 -8.90
N ARG A 122 7.76 2.96 -9.75
CA ARG A 122 6.40 3.14 -10.28
C ARG A 122 5.38 2.97 -9.16
N GLN A 123 4.36 3.81 -9.16
CA GLN A 123 3.31 3.80 -8.13
C GLN A 123 1.92 3.92 -8.75
N ILE A 124 0.93 3.34 -8.08
CA ILE A 124 -0.49 3.48 -8.37
C ILE A 124 -1.22 3.78 -7.06
N ASN A 125 -1.96 4.88 -6.99
CA ASN A 125 -2.66 5.31 -5.76
C ASN A 125 -1.74 5.37 -4.51
N GLY A 126 -0.48 5.79 -4.70
CA GLY A 126 0.52 5.86 -3.63
C GLY A 126 1.12 4.51 -3.22
N ARG A 127 0.74 3.40 -3.87
CA ARG A 127 1.28 2.05 -3.62
C ARG A 127 2.35 1.71 -4.66
N PHE A 128 3.43 1.11 -4.23
CA PHE A 128 4.55 0.73 -5.11
C PHE A 128 4.19 -0.46 -6.00
N CYS A 129 4.54 -0.38 -7.27
CA CYS A 129 4.41 -1.47 -8.23
C CYS A 129 5.49 -2.50 -7.99
N VAL A 130 5.10 -3.74 -7.65
CA VAL A 130 6.03 -4.81 -7.28
C VAL A 130 5.56 -6.13 -7.88
N ALA A 131 6.51 -6.97 -8.28
CA ALA A 131 6.30 -8.38 -8.62
C ALA A 131 6.65 -9.26 -7.41
N ILE A 132 5.80 -10.24 -7.13
CA ILE A 132 6.02 -11.29 -6.14
C ILE A 132 5.68 -12.65 -6.75
N GLY A 133 6.06 -13.73 -6.07
CA GLY A 133 5.80 -15.09 -6.54
C GLY A 133 4.34 -15.53 -6.42
N SER A 134 3.98 -16.57 -7.17
CA SER A 134 2.63 -17.14 -7.25
C SER A 134 2.12 -17.71 -5.91
N HIS A 135 3.02 -18.03 -4.99
CA HIS A 135 2.68 -18.42 -3.62
C HIS A 135 1.73 -17.45 -2.91
N PHE A 136 1.87 -16.17 -3.18
CA PHE A 136 1.12 -15.12 -2.48
C PHE A 136 -0.15 -14.72 -3.22
N THR A 137 -0.02 -14.41 -4.51
CA THR A 137 -1.13 -14.06 -5.40
C THR A 137 -0.66 -14.02 -6.85
N GLU A 138 -1.60 -14.27 -7.79
CA GLU A 138 -1.40 -14.16 -9.22
C GLU A 138 -2.27 -13.05 -9.86
N ASP A 139 -3.10 -12.37 -9.07
CA ASP A 139 -4.08 -11.40 -9.56
C ASP A 139 -3.43 -10.03 -9.79
N ILE A 140 -3.03 -9.73 -11.02
CA ILE A 140 -2.46 -8.42 -11.38
C ILE A 140 -3.43 -7.31 -10.99
N GLY A 141 -2.91 -6.29 -10.30
CA GLY A 141 -3.68 -5.17 -9.77
C GLY A 141 -4.10 -5.34 -8.31
N GLN A 142 -3.83 -6.49 -7.69
CA GLN A 142 -4.18 -6.76 -6.31
C GLN A 142 -3.31 -5.97 -5.33
N TYR A 143 -3.92 -5.43 -4.28
CA TYR A 143 -3.24 -4.71 -3.21
C TYR A 143 -2.59 -5.66 -2.22
N PHE A 144 -1.37 -5.36 -1.84
CA PHE A 144 -0.68 -6.05 -0.75
C PHE A 144 0.27 -5.11 0.00
N ASP A 145 0.68 -5.49 1.20
CA ASP A 145 1.72 -4.81 1.97
C ASP A 145 2.88 -5.76 2.21
N LEU A 146 4.09 -5.26 2.05
CA LEU A 146 5.30 -5.91 2.56
C LEU A 146 5.48 -5.44 4.01
N ILE A 147 5.62 -6.38 4.93
CA ILE A 147 5.94 -6.11 6.34
C ILE A 147 7.37 -6.60 6.57
N LEU A 148 8.26 -5.66 6.87
CA LEU A 148 9.66 -5.94 7.11
C LEU A 148 9.90 -6.38 8.56
N GLU A 149 10.96 -7.10 8.83
CA GLU A 149 11.34 -7.56 10.18
C GLU A 149 11.49 -6.41 11.18
N ASN A 150 11.92 -5.23 10.73
CA ASN A 150 12.01 -4.03 11.56
C ASN A 150 10.65 -3.34 11.80
N GLY A 151 9.54 -3.91 11.33
CA GLY A 151 8.18 -3.38 11.46
C GLY A 151 7.77 -2.34 10.42
N THR A 152 8.66 -1.97 9.49
CA THR A 152 8.31 -1.06 8.38
C THR A 152 7.30 -1.74 7.46
N VAL A 153 6.28 -1.00 7.05
CA VAL A 153 5.26 -1.46 6.10
C VAL A 153 5.43 -0.71 4.78
N ILE A 154 5.60 -1.46 3.68
CA ILE A 154 5.69 -0.90 2.32
C ILE A 154 4.38 -1.25 1.59
N PRO A 155 3.51 -0.26 1.30
CA PRO A 155 2.27 -0.51 0.58
C PRO A 155 2.56 -0.77 -0.91
N CYS A 156 2.09 -1.91 -1.41
CA CYS A 156 2.37 -2.39 -2.77
C CYS A 156 1.10 -2.73 -3.54
N ILE A 157 1.26 -2.86 -4.84
CA ILE A 157 0.28 -3.41 -5.78
C ILE A 157 0.98 -4.41 -6.70
N LEU A 158 0.35 -5.56 -6.98
CA LEU A 158 0.89 -6.54 -7.90
C LEU A 158 0.85 -5.98 -9.31
N ALA A 159 2.01 -5.59 -9.83
CA ALA A 159 2.13 -4.95 -11.14
C ALA A 159 2.82 -5.83 -12.17
N ASP A 160 3.41 -6.93 -11.73
CA ASP A 160 3.94 -8.01 -12.56
C ASP A 160 3.99 -9.31 -11.76
N GLN A 161 4.14 -10.43 -12.44
CA GLN A 161 4.19 -11.78 -11.87
C GLN A 161 5.58 -12.36 -12.09
N LYS A 162 6.18 -12.90 -11.02
CA LYS A 162 7.35 -13.76 -11.20
C LYS A 162 6.91 -15.05 -11.86
N ALA A 163 7.57 -15.43 -12.96
CA ALA A 163 7.30 -16.69 -13.63
C ALA A 163 7.66 -17.87 -12.72
N ASP A 164 6.82 -18.90 -12.65
CA ASP A 164 7.05 -20.08 -11.79
C ASP A 164 8.35 -20.80 -12.15
N GLU A 165 8.72 -20.82 -13.42
CA GLU A 165 9.99 -21.39 -13.91
C GLU A 165 11.23 -20.65 -13.40
N ASP A 166 11.11 -19.38 -13.02
CA ASP A 166 12.18 -18.53 -12.48
C ASP A 166 12.20 -18.50 -10.96
N THR A 167 11.24 -19.17 -10.30
CA THR A 167 11.12 -19.23 -8.84
C THR A 167 11.44 -20.63 -8.27
N ASP A 168 11.65 -20.69 -6.96
CA ASP A 168 11.77 -21.96 -6.24
C ASP A 168 10.47 -22.77 -6.31
N SER A 169 10.52 -24.04 -5.84
CA SER A 169 9.36 -24.96 -5.86
C SER A 169 8.14 -24.43 -5.11
N ASP A 170 8.35 -23.50 -4.17
CA ASP A 170 7.28 -22.92 -3.38
C ASP A 170 6.72 -21.63 -4.02
N GLY A 171 7.30 -21.14 -5.11
CA GLY A 171 6.86 -19.93 -5.80
C GLY A 171 7.11 -18.66 -4.98
N ILE A 172 8.17 -18.62 -4.19
CA ILE A 172 8.49 -17.50 -3.27
C ILE A 172 9.69 -16.71 -3.77
N PHE A 173 10.85 -17.39 -3.93
CA PHE A 173 12.14 -16.75 -4.23
C PHE A 173 12.55 -16.95 -5.67
N THR A 174 13.11 -15.90 -6.28
CA THR A 174 13.72 -15.99 -7.61
C THR A 174 15.01 -16.83 -7.55
N LEU A 175 15.12 -17.85 -8.41
CA LEU A 175 16.24 -18.80 -8.40
C LEU A 175 17.61 -18.16 -8.60
N HIS A 176 17.72 -17.16 -9.48
CA HIS A 176 19.02 -16.59 -9.84
C HIS A 176 19.58 -15.57 -8.82
N ASN A 177 18.71 -14.96 -7.99
CA ASN A 177 19.15 -13.92 -7.04
C ASN A 177 18.58 -14.05 -5.62
N GLY A 178 17.69 -15.01 -5.37
CA GLY A 178 17.12 -15.29 -4.05
C GLY A 178 16.19 -14.21 -3.51
N CYS A 179 15.71 -13.25 -4.34
CA CYS A 179 14.83 -12.20 -3.87
C CYS A 179 13.36 -12.66 -3.82
N ALA A 180 12.61 -12.21 -2.81
CA ALA A 180 11.16 -12.40 -2.71
C ALA A 180 10.38 -11.37 -3.52
N THR A 181 10.95 -10.19 -3.76
CA THR A 181 10.27 -9.04 -4.38
C THR A 181 11.10 -8.42 -5.49
N GLU A 182 10.44 -7.95 -6.55
CA GLU A 182 11.05 -7.19 -7.62
C GLU A 182 10.24 -5.92 -7.89
N PHE A 183 10.85 -4.76 -7.67
CA PHE A 183 10.19 -3.46 -7.80
C PHE A 183 10.21 -2.99 -9.25
N ILE A 184 9.09 -2.46 -9.73
CA ILE A 184 8.98 -1.88 -11.07
C ILE A 184 9.40 -0.41 -11.01
N VAL A 185 10.43 -0.04 -11.78
CA VAL A 185 11.06 1.27 -11.67
C VAL A 185 11.12 2.03 -13.00
N ASP A 186 11.21 3.35 -12.90
CA ASP A 186 11.71 4.22 -13.96
C ASP A 186 13.21 4.43 -13.75
N THR A 187 14.03 3.75 -14.56
CA THR A 187 15.48 3.77 -14.40
C THR A 187 16.11 5.14 -14.56
N SER A 188 15.44 6.05 -15.26
CA SER A 188 15.92 7.43 -15.44
C SER A 188 15.80 8.26 -14.16
N ASN A 189 14.86 7.90 -13.30
CA ASN A 189 14.54 8.58 -12.04
C ASN A 189 14.85 7.75 -10.80
N LEU A 190 15.37 6.52 -10.96
CA LEU A 190 15.65 5.62 -9.85
C LEU A 190 16.68 6.23 -8.89
N ASN A 191 16.42 6.10 -7.59
CA ASN A 191 17.33 6.48 -6.52
C ASN A 191 18.76 6.00 -6.82
N TYR A 192 19.74 6.90 -6.65
CA TYR A 192 21.12 6.64 -7.02
C TYR A 192 21.72 5.44 -6.28
N ALA A 193 21.50 5.33 -4.98
CA ALA A 193 22.02 4.23 -4.17
C ALA A 193 21.41 2.88 -4.62
N ALA A 194 20.09 2.82 -4.79
CA ALA A 194 19.41 1.63 -5.28
C ALA A 194 19.90 1.21 -6.69
N LYS A 195 20.16 2.18 -7.56
CA LYS A 195 20.69 1.91 -8.91
C LYS A 195 22.14 1.39 -8.87
N ARG A 196 22.99 2.00 -8.03
CA ARG A 196 24.39 1.60 -7.85
C ARG A 196 24.51 0.20 -7.29
N ASP A 197 23.72 -0.12 -6.26
CA ASP A 197 23.80 -1.38 -5.52
C ASP A 197 22.96 -2.49 -6.15
N GLY A 198 22.06 -2.14 -7.07
CA GLY A 198 21.09 -3.08 -7.64
C GLY A 198 20.00 -3.51 -6.65
N ASP A 199 19.88 -2.84 -5.51
CA ASP A 199 19.03 -3.21 -4.38
C ASP A 199 18.15 -2.04 -3.93
N ILE A 200 16.83 -2.25 -3.95
CA ILE A 200 15.84 -1.27 -3.49
C ILE A 200 15.98 -0.97 -1.99
N SER A 201 16.54 -1.88 -1.21
CA SER A 201 16.83 -1.64 0.22
C SER A 201 17.71 -0.41 0.43
N SER A 202 18.57 -0.06 -0.53
CA SER A 202 19.42 1.12 -0.49
C SER A 202 18.71 2.47 -0.68
N CYS A 203 17.39 2.47 -0.92
CA CYS A 203 16.62 3.72 -1.07
C CYS A 203 16.55 4.53 0.22
N CYS A 204 16.42 3.86 1.37
CA CYS A 204 16.37 4.47 2.70
C CYS A 204 16.64 3.42 3.78
N GLU A 205 17.07 3.89 4.95
CA GLU A 205 17.44 3.05 6.09
C GLU A 205 16.30 2.12 6.55
N GLU A 206 15.07 2.62 6.53
CA GLU A 206 13.89 1.86 6.95
C GLU A 206 13.60 0.66 6.06
N TRP A 207 14.11 0.65 4.83
CA TRP A 207 13.91 -0.45 3.88
C TRP A 207 15.04 -1.49 3.88
N ASP A 208 16.12 -1.21 4.61
CA ASP A 208 17.24 -2.15 4.79
C ASP A 208 16.90 -3.20 5.87
N SER A 209 15.91 -4.03 5.56
CA SER A 209 15.43 -5.10 6.43
C SER A 209 14.71 -6.15 5.57
N PRO A 210 14.84 -7.46 5.85
CA PRO A 210 14.14 -8.50 5.10
C PRO A 210 12.61 -8.37 5.19
N VAL A 211 11.91 -8.86 4.18
CA VAL A 211 10.45 -9.03 4.24
C VAL A 211 10.14 -10.24 5.10
N GLU A 212 9.43 -10.03 6.20
CA GLU A 212 8.99 -11.07 7.12
C GLU A 212 7.62 -11.64 6.76
N GLN A 213 6.72 -10.75 6.33
CA GLN A 213 5.36 -11.12 5.98
C GLN A 213 4.85 -10.34 4.76
N ILE A 214 3.93 -10.95 4.03
CA ILE A 214 3.17 -10.31 2.95
C ILE A 214 1.69 -10.39 3.31
N LYS A 215 1.03 -9.22 3.36
CA LYS A 215 -0.41 -9.10 3.61
C LYS A 215 -1.13 -8.81 2.32
N VAL A 216 -1.91 -9.75 1.81
CA VAL A 216 -2.64 -9.66 0.55
C VAL A 216 -4.09 -9.31 0.81
N TYR A 217 -4.58 -8.20 0.26
CA TYR A 217 -5.94 -7.71 0.49
C TYR A 217 -6.91 -8.21 -0.58
N GLU A 218 -8.16 -8.49 -0.18
CA GLU A 218 -9.29 -8.70 -1.11
C GLU A 218 -9.66 -7.38 -1.79
N LYS A 219 -8.73 -6.80 -2.54
CA LYS A 219 -8.92 -5.57 -3.32
C LYS A 219 -8.00 -5.57 -4.53
N ASN A 220 -8.61 -5.39 -5.70
CA ASN A 220 -7.91 -5.24 -6.97
C ASN A 220 -8.32 -3.93 -7.63
N ILE A 221 -7.38 -3.20 -8.25
CA ILE A 221 -7.68 -1.92 -8.92
C ILE A 221 -8.40 -2.14 -10.27
N LEU A 222 -8.26 -3.32 -10.85
CA LEU A 222 -8.87 -3.67 -12.14
C LEU A 222 -10.30 -4.22 -12.02
N GLU A 223 -10.80 -4.44 -10.79
CA GLU A 223 -12.17 -4.83 -10.43
C GLU A 223 -12.98 -3.57 -9.93
#